data_4c25a377a3a571dcb1effbf005d6a092
#
_entry.id   4c25a377a3a571dcb1effbf005d6a092
#
_cell.length_a   1.000
_cell.length_b   1.000
_cell.length_c   1.000
_cell.angle_alpha   90.00
_cell.angle_beta   90.00
_cell.angle_gamma   90.00
#
_symmetry.space_group_name_H-M   'P 1'
#
loop_
_entity.id
_entity.type
_entity.pdbx_description
1 polymer ?
#
loop_
_entity_poly.entity_id
_entity_poly.type
_entity_poly.pdbx_seq_one_letter_code
_entity_poly.pdbx_strand_id
1 'polypeptide(L)'
;MQGLGNIWLIVGIAALVLVVLLIVFFVARRARARRSEQQRERTREEFGAEYERTARERGSEEDAESELRRRRGRVERQVRPLSDDGRQRYEERWIEAEHLFVDNPQRSVEMADRTVSDLLDERNLVSDAAQSDEETEKNLGVLYPQAAEDYREARRIRARVIGRTAGEEEGSASVATEEMREAIRRYRAVYERLVEG
;
A
#
# COMPACT_ATOMS: atom_id res chain seq x y z
N MET A 1 6.45 29.60 -69.54
CA MET A 1 6.99 29.99 -68.20
C MET A 1 6.05 29.80 -67.01
N GLN A 2 4.94 29.05 -67.21
CA GLN A 2 3.95 28.82 -66.10
C GLN A 2 4.21 27.60 -65.21
N GLY A 3 5.11 26.71 -65.58
CA GLY A 3 5.36 25.48 -64.76
C GLY A 3 6.21 25.65 -63.50
N LEU A 4 7.13 26.63 -63.52
CA LEU A 4 8.04 26.86 -62.38
C LEU A 4 7.33 27.48 -61.12
N GLY A 5 6.33 28.32 -61.34
CA GLY A 5 5.54 28.93 -60.28
C GLY A 5 4.72 27.92 -59.47
N ASN A 6 4.19 26.90 -60.17
CA ASN A 6 3.37 25.86 -59.51
C ASN A 6 4.22 24.89 -58.64
N ILE A 7 5.49 24.64 -59.02
CA ILE A 7 6.42 23.80 -58.27
C ILE A 7 6.77 24.45 -56.94
N TRP A 8 7.07 25.75 -56.92
CA TRP A 8 7.35 26.49 -55.69
C TRP A 8 6.13 26.57 -54.76
N LEU A 9 4.94 26.67 -55.33
CA LEU A 9 3.68 26.67 -54.53
C LEU A 9 3.41 25.31 -53.91
N ILE A 10 3.64 24.19 -54.62
CA ILE A 10 3.53 22.83 -54.12
C ILE A 10 4.57 22.57 -53.03
N VAL A 11 5.80 22.98 -53.21
CA VAL A 11 6.87 22.87 -52.21
C VAL A 11 6.54 23.68 -50.96
N GLY A 12 6.00 24.89 -51.11
CA GLY A 12 5.56 25.74 -50.00
C GLY A 12 4.43 25.09 -49.20
N ILE A 13 3.43 24.51 -49.85
CA ILE A 13 2.32 23.79 -49.20
C ILE A 13 2.84 22.53 -48.47
N ALA A 14 3.72 21.76 -49.12
CA ALA A 14 4.31 20.56 -48.51
C ALA A 14 5.13 20.92 -47.26
N ALA A 15 5.91 21.99 -47.31
CA ALA A 15 6.66 22.48 -46.15
C ALA A 15 5.74 22.95 -45.04
N LEU A 16 4.63 23.65 -45.31
CA LEU A 16 3.65 24.09 -44.36
C LEU A 16 2.97 22.88 -43.67
N VAL A 17 2.55 21.89 -44.46
CA VAL A 17 1.94 20.65 -43.93
C VAL A 17 2.92 19.92 -43.03
N LEU A 18 4.18 19.82 -43.38
CA LEU A 18 5.22 19.17 -42.58
C LEU A 18 5.42 19.90 -41.24
N VAL A 19 5.44 21.23 -41.24
CA VAL A 19 5.54 22.04 -40.02
C VAL A 19 4.32 21.83 -39.12
N VAL A 20 3.11 21.82 -39.69
CA VAL A 20 1.89 21.54 -38.94
C VAL A 20 1.91 20.14 -38.30
N LEU A 21 2.33 19.13 -39.07
CA LEU A 21 2.48 17.75 -38.55
C LEU A 21 3.51 17.67 -37.42
N LEU A 22 4.63 18.38 -37.53
CA LEU A 22 5.65 18.45 -36.47
C LEU A 22 5.09 19.13 -35.20
N ILE A 23 4.35 20.22 -35.37
CA ILE A 23 3.71 20.90 -34.23
C ILE A 23 2.70 19.97 -33.55
N VAL A 24 1.83 19.33 -34.31
CA VAL A 24 0.84 18.37 -33.77
C VAL A 24 1.54 17.21 -33.09
N PHE A 25 2.60 16.66 -33.68
CA PHE A 25 3.40 15.60 -33.07
C PHE A 25 4.04 16.05 -31.76
N PHE A 26 4.63 17.24 -31.74
CA PHE A 26 5.27 17.77 -30.50
C PHE A 26 4.25 18.08 -29.41
N VAL A 27 3.11 18.66 -29.76
CA VAL A 27 2.00 18.92 -28.82
C VAL A 27 1.42 17.61 -28.27
N ALA A 28 1.17 16.63 -29.16
CA ALA A 28 0.69 15.32 -28.75
C ALA A 28 1.68 14.57 -27.83
N ARG A 29 2.97 14.64 -28.15
CA ARG A 29 4.04 14.07 -27.32
C ARG A 29 4.10 14.75 -25.94
N ARG A 30 4.01 16.08 -25.90
CA ARG A 30 4.02 16.84 -24.63
C ARG A 30 2.76 16.59 -23.81
N ALA A 31 1.61 16.44 -24.44
CA ALA A 31 0.35 16.10 -23.76
C ALA A 31 0.37 14.67 -23.18
N ARG A 32 0.99 13.72 -23.87
CA ARG A 32 1.19 12.35 -23.36
C ARG A 32 2.12 12.34 -22.15
N ALA A 33 3.24 13.06 -22.19
CA ALA A 33 4.18 13.16 -21.07
C ALA A 33 3.50 13.75 -19.82
N ARG A 34 2.74 14.83 -19.97
CA ARG A 34 1.99 15.42 -18.84
C ARG A 34 0.93 14.49 -18.25
N ARG A 35 0.23 13.73 -19.10
CA ARG A 35 -0.76 12.75 -18.63
C ARG A 35 -0.10 11.61 -17.88
N SER A 36 1.08 11.14 -18.31
CA SER A 36 1.81 10.09 -17.62
C SER A 36 2.32 10.57 -16.24
N GLU A 37 2.79 11.81 -16.11
CA GLU A 37 3.21 12.38 -14.83
C GLU A 37 2.04 12.50 -13.85
N GLN A 38 0.91 13.06 -14.27
CA GLN A 38 -0.28 13.15 -13.44
C GLN A 38 -0.83 11.79 -13.00
N GLN A 39 -0.74 10.80 -13.88
CA GLN A 39 -1.17 9.44 -13.58
C GLN A 39 -0.24 8.78 -12.56
N ARG A 40 1.07 8.99 -12.67
CA ARG A 40 2.08 8.53 -11.70
C ARG A 40 1.89 9.18 -10.33
N GLU A 41 1.65 10.49 -10.27
CA GLU A 41 1.34 11.18 -9.00
C GLU A 41 0.11 10.58 -8.34
N ARG A 42 -0.98 10.38 -9.06
CA ARG A 42 -2.19 9.74 -8.52
C ARG A 42 -1.92 8.32 -8.03
N THR A 43 -1.16 7.52 -8.77
CA THR A 43 -0.81 6.17 -8.35
C THR A 43 0.08 6.19 -7.11
N ARG A 44 1.02 7.15 -7.02
CA ARG A 44 1.85 7.34 -5.83
C ARG A 44 1.04 7.77 -4.61
N GLU A 45 0.06 8.66 -4.78
CA GLU A 45 -0.88 9.05 -3.72
C GLU A 45 -1.78 7.88 -3.30
N GLU A 46 -2.26 7.09 -4.27
CA GLU A 46 -3.15 5.96 -4.06
C GLU A 46 -2.48 4.80 -3.30
N PHE A 47 -1.25 4.46 -3.63
CA PHE A 47 -0.53 3.31 -3.06
C PHE A 47 0.53 3.70 -2.01
N GLY A 48 0.80 4.99 -1.80
CA GLY A 48 1.72 5.48 -0.78
C GLY A 48 3.08 4.80 -0.81
N ALA A 49 3.55 4.36 0.35
CA ALA A 49 4.86 3.72 0.51
C ALA A 49 4.99 2.40 -0.28
N GLU A 50 3.88 1.73 -0.58
CA GLU A 50 3.89 0.50 -1.38
C GLU A 50 4.34 0.76 -2.83
N TYR A 51 3.99 1.94 -3.38
CA TYR A 51 4.48 2.36 -4.69
C TYR A 51 6.01 2.46 -4.70
N GLU A 52 6.59 3.18 -3.73
CA GLU A 52 8.04 3.38 -3.64
C GLU A 52 8.80 2.07 -3.42
N ARG A 53 8.22 1.14 -2.66
CA ARG A 53 8.79 -0.19 -2.45
C ARG A 53 8.79 -0.99 -3.75
N THR A 54 7.64 -1.09 -4.41
CA THR A 54 7.48 -1.86 -5.64
C THR A 54 8.35 -1.27 -6.77
N ALA A 55 8.49 0.06 -6.86
CA ALA A 55 9.36 0.70 -7.83
C ALA A 55 10.84 0.32 -7.62
N ARG A 56 11.30 0.25 -6.37
CA ARG A 56 12.66 -0.22 -6.06
C ARG A 56 12.85 -1.70 -6.37
N GLU A 57 11.87 -2.55 -6.10
CA GLU A 57 11.92 -3.98 -6.37
C GLU A 57 11.90 -4.28 -7.88
N ARG A 58 11.11 -3.55 -8.64
CA ARG A 58 10.95 -3.76 -10.09
C ARG A 58 11.98 -3.01 -10.94
N GLY A 59 12.64 -2.00 -10.38
CA GLY A 59 13.64 -1.18 -11.07
C GLY A 59 13.06 -0.15 -12.02
N SER A 60 11.72 -0.06 -12.15
CA SER A 60 11.04 0.97 -12.94
C SER A 60 9.68 1.35 -12.33
N GLU A 61 9.32 2.63 -12.46
CA GLU A 61 8.03 3.15 -12.02
C GLU A 61 6.85 2.57 -12.84
N GLU A 62 7.06 2.34 -14.14
CA GLU A 62 6.05 1.82 -15.03
C GLU A 62 5.69 0.36 -14.71
N ASP A 63 6.70 -0.46 -14.41
CA ASP A 63 6.50 -1.84 -13.98
C ASP A 63 5.86 -1.91 -12.59
N ALA A 64 6.21 -1.00 -11.69
CA ALA A 64 5.59 -0.88 -10.38
C ALA A 64 4.10 -0.57 -10.48
N GLU A 65 3.73 0.44 -11.28
CA GLU A 65 2.33 0.82 -11.52
C GLU A 65 1.51 -0.36 -12.09
N SER A 66 2.07 -1.04 -13.07
CA SER A 66 1.45 -2.21 -13.69
C SER A 66 1.25 -3.36 -12.69
N GLU A 67 2.25 -3.64 -11.86
CA GLU A 67 2.20 -4.68 -10.83
C GLU A 67 1.18 -4.35 -9.74
N LEU A 68 1.20 -3.13 -9.21
CA LEU A 68 0.28 -2.70 -8.16
C LEU A 68 -1.17 -2.79 -8.61
N ARG A 69 -1.50 -2.32 -9.81
CA ARG A 69 -2.84 -2.41 -10.35
C ARG A 69 -3.29 -3.86 -10.56
N ARG A 70 -2.39 -4.71 -11.06
CA ARG A 70 -2.67 -6.12 -11.27
C ARG A 70 -2.89 -6.85 -9.95
N ARG A 71 -2.03 -6.57 -8.94
CA ARG A 71 -2.15 -7.13 -7.58
C ARG A 71 -3.44 -6.67 -6.94
N ARG A 72 -3.74 -5.37 -6.96
CA ARG A 72 -4.98 -4.82 -6.43
C ARG A 72 -6.20 -5.51 -7.03
N GLY A 73 -6.32 -5.58 -8.35
CA GLY A 73 -7.45 -6.23 -9.01
C GLY A 73 -7.55 -7.74 -8.73
N ARG A 74 -6.45 -8.41 -8.37
CA ARG A 74 -6.47 -9.80 -7.91
C ARG A 74 -6.98 -9.90 -6.48
N VAL A 75 -6.44 -9.09 -5.57
CA VAL A 75 -6.81 -9.10 -4.16
C VAL A 75 -8.26 -8.66 -3.97
N GLU A 76 -8.73 -7.62 -4.65
CA GLU A 76 -10.14 -7.16 -4.61
C GLU A 76 -11.14 -8.27 -4.98
N ARG A 77 -10.78 -9.17 -5.89
CA ARG A 77 -11.64 -10.31 -6.27
C ARG A 77 -11.62 -11.45 -5.25
N GLN A 78 -10.60 -11.51 -4.42
CA GLN A 78 -10.40 -12.59 -3.45
C GLN A 78 -10.84 -12.20 -2.04
N VAL A 79 -10.84 -10.90 -1.74
CA VAL A 79 -11.19 -10.41 -0.41
C VAL A 79 -12.63 -10.79 -0.07
N ARG A 80 -12.83 -11.25 1.17
CA ARG A 80 -14.15 -11.66 1.68
C ARG A 80 -14.69 -10.60 2.61
N PRO A 81 -15.98 -10.24 2.52
CA PRO A 81 -16.60 -9.41 3.53
C PRO A 81 -16.69 -10.17 4.86
N LEU A 82 -16.51 -9.44 5.95
CA LEU A 82 -16.68 -10.00 7.29
C LEU A 82 -18.19 -10.13 7.59
N SER A 83 -18.60 -11.30 8.12
CA SER A 83 -19.98 -11.49 8.60
C SER A 83 -20.26 -10.68 9.86
N ASP A 84 -21.53 -10.44 10.18
CA ASP A 84 -21.91 -9.75 11.42
C ASP A 84 -21.44 -10.52 12.67
N ASP A 85 -21.57 -11.84 12.69
CA ASP A 85 -21.04 -12.69 13.75
C ASP A 85 -19.50 -12.61 13.81
N GLY A 86 -18.83 -12.50 12.67
CA GLY A 86 -17.40 -12.29 12.59
C GLY A 86 -17.00 -10.95 13.22
N ARG A 87 -17.71 -9.86 12.87
CA ARG A 87 -17.48 -8.53 13.45
C ARG A 87 -17.60 -8.57 14.99
N GLN A 88 -18.66 -9.17 15.50
CA GLN A 88 -18.87 -9.27 16.93
C GLN A 88 -17.77 -10.07 17.62
N ARG A 89 -17.36 -11.22 17.08
CA ARG A 89 -16.27 -12.04 17.65
C ARG A 89 -14.95 -11.27 17.71
N TYR A 90 -14.62 -10.52 16.67
CA TYR A 90 -13.39 -9.75 16.65
C TYR A 90 -13.45 -8.51 17.53
N GLU A 91 -14.62 -7.89 17.69
CA GLU A 91 -14.84 -6.80 18.64
C GLU A 91 -14.64 -7.27 20.07
N GLU A 92 -15.22 -8.41 20.46
CA GLU A 92 -15.04 -9.01 21.79
C GLU A 92 -13.56 -9.31 22.08
N ARG A 93 -12.85 -9.91 21.12
CA ARG A 93 -11.42 -10.20 21.25
C ARG A 93 -10.58 -8.92 21.33
N TRP A 94 -10.98 -7.88 20.62
CA TRP A 94 -10.28 -6.61 20.68
C TRP A 94 -10.43 -5.93 22.03
N ILE A 95 -11.65 -5.89 22.57
CA ILE A 95 -11.93 -5.37 23.91
C ILE A 95 -11.13 -6.14 24.96
N GLU A 96 -11.04 -7.46 24.85
CA GLU A 96 -10.23 -8.28 25.76
C GLU A 96 -8.74 -7.91 25.68
N ALA A 97 -8.21 -7.70 24.47
CA ALA A 97 -6.82 -7.28 24.28
C ALA A 97 -6.54 -5.90 24.93
N GLU A 98 -7.47 -4.94 24.80
CA GLU A 98 -7.34 -3.63 25.44
C GLU A 98 -7.38 -3.71 26.96
N HIS A 99 -8.29 -4.48 27.54
CA HIS A 99 -8.37 -4.67 28.99
C HIS A 99 -7.10 -5.33 29.54
N LEU A 100 -6.57 -6.29 28.81
CA LEU A 100 -5.37 -7.00 29.22
C LEU A 100 -4.13 -6.10 29.27
N PHE A 101 -4.13 -4.96 28.58
CA PHE A 101 -2.98 -4.06 28.51
C PHE A 101 -2.58 -3.50 29.88
N VAL A 102 -3.53 -3.29 30.79
CA VAL A 102 -3.26 -2.74 32.11
C VAL A 102 -2.44 -3.71 32.97
N ASP A 103 -2.79 -5.00 32.91
CA ASP A 103 -2.18 -6.03 33.76
C ASP A 103 -0.97 -6.69 33.06
N ASN A 104 -1.03 -6.86 31.76
CA ASN A 104 0.00 -7.54 30.99
C ASN A 104 0.13 -6.96 29.57
N PRO A 105 0.86 -5.83 29.38
CA PRO A 105 1.02 -5.17 28.11
C PRO A 105 1.57 -6.08 26.99
N GLN A 106 2.51 -6.96 27.33
CA GLN A 106 3.10 -7.88 26.34
C GLN A 106 2.06 -8.85 25.79
N ARG A 107 1.28 -9.48 26.68
CA ARG A 107 0.24 -10.43 26.27
C ARG A 107 -0.90 -9.74 25.52
N SER A 108 -1.20 -8.48 25.85
CA SER A 108 -2.14 -7.65 25.12
C SER A 108 -1.68 -7.44 23.66
N VAL A 109 -0.41 -7.06 23.44
CA VAL A 109 0.16 -6.91 22.10
C VAL A 109 0.14 -8.23 21.32
N GLU A 110 0.46 -9.35 21.96
CA GLU A 110 0.37 -10.67 21.34
C GLU A 110 -1.06 -11.03 20.94
N MET A 111 -2.04 -10.70 21.77
CA MET A 111 -3.47 -10.92 21.47
C MET A 111 -3.93 -10.04 20.32
N ALA A 112 -3.56 -8.77 20.29
CA ALA A 112 -3.85 -7.85 19.20
C ALA A 112 -3.25 -8.33 17.86
N ASP A 113 -1.99 -8.76 17.86
CA ASP A 113 -1.33 -9.32 16.68
C ASP A 113 -2.08 -10.55 16.15
N ARG A 114 -2.45 -11.50 17.03
CA ARG A 114 -3.24 -12.67 16.62
C ARG A 114 -4.61 -12.28 16.08
N THR A 115 -5.30 -11.35 16.76
CA THR A 115 -6.63 -10.90 16.33
C THR A 115 -6.58 -10.29 14.93
N VAL A 116 -5.58 -9.43 14.64
CA VAL A 116 -5.40 -8.85 13.31
C VAL A 116 -4.99 -9.91 12.29
N SER A 117 -4.10 -10.84 12.66
CA SER A 117 -3.67 -11.92 11.77
C SER A 117 -4.81 -12.84 11.37
N ASP A 118 -5.64 -13.27 12.33
CA ASP A 118 -6.83 -14.10 12.10
C ASP A 118 -7.87 -13.36 11.24
N LEU A 119 -8.02 -12.03 11.43
CA LEU A 119 -8.92 -11.20 10.66
C LEU A 119 -8.44 -11.06 9.21
N LEU A 120 -7.13 -10.91 8.98
CA LEU A 120 -6.53 -10.90 7.64
C LEU A 120 -6.78 -12.23 6.92
N ASP A 121 -6.67 -13.36 7.64
CA ASP A 121 -6.92 -14.70 7.09
C ASP A 121 -8.41 -14.90 6.76
N GLU A 122 -9.33 -14.56 7.68
CA GLU A 122 -10.78 -14.67 7.44
C GLU A 122 -11.21 -13.82 6.25
N ARG A 123 -10.59 -12.67 6.04
CA ARG A 123 -10.81 -11.80 4.88
C ARG A 123 -10.09 -12.26 3.61
N ASN A 124 -9.36 -13.36 3.67
CA ASN A 124 -8.57 -13.91 2.56
C ASN A 124 -7.52 -12.93 1.99
N LEU A 125 -6.91 -12.13 2.87
CA LEU A 125 -5.80 -11.24 2.55
C LEU A 125 -4.44 -11.92 2.75
N VAL A 126 -4.40 -13.01 3.51
CA VAL A 126 -3.26 -13.90 3.62
C VAL A 126 -3.26 -14.81 2.39
N SER A 127 -2.17 -14.87 1.68
CA SER A 127 -2.00 -15.88 0.63
C SER A 127 -1.57 -17.21 1.27
N ASP A 128 -1.94 -18.33 0.62
CA ASP A 128 -1.72 -19.71 1.10
C ASP A 128 -0.50 -19.90 2.02
N ALA A 129 -0.62 -20.80 2.98
CA ALA A 129 0.26 -21.06 4.13
C ALA A 129 1.79 -21.19 3.86
N ALA A 130 2.23 -21.07 2.64
CA ALA A 130 3.64 -21.02 2.23
C ALA A 130 4.13 -19.59 1.96
N GLN A 131 3.27 -18.59 2.07
CA GLN A 131 3.64 -17.22 1.74
C GLN A 131 4.00 -16.42 2.99
N SER A 132 5.10 -15.71 2.86
CA SER A 132 5.69 -14.90 3.90
C SER A 132 4.77 -13.77 4.37
N ASP A 133 4.97 -13.31 5.58
CA ASP A 133 4.42 -12.06 6.12
C ASP A 133 4.50 -10.90 5.12
N GLU A 134 5.54 -10.89 4.29
CA GLU A 134 5.76 -9.89 3.24
C GLU A 134 4.67 -9.89 2.16
N GLU A 135 4.16 -11.06 1.73
CA GLU A 135 3.06 -11.12 0.75
C GLU A 135 1.74 -10.64 1.36
N THR A 136 1.49 -10.96 2.64
CA THR A 136 0.33 -10.44 3.38
C THR A 136 0.39 -8.91 3.47
N GLU A 137 1.56 -8.34 3.82
CA GLU A 137 1.77 -6.89 3.84
C GLU A 137 1.56 -6.25 2.46
N LYS A 138 2.04 -6.88 1.38
CA LYS A 138 1.83 -6.41 0.00
C LYS A 138 0.36 -6.47 -0.42
N ASN A 139 -0.36 -7.52 -0.04
CA ASN A 139 -1.79 -7.65 -0.32
C ASN A 139 -2.61 -6.61 0.45
N LEU A 140 -2.28 -6.41 1.73
CA LEU A 140 -2.89 -5.36 2.54
C LEU A 140 -2.58 -3.98 1.96
N GLY A 141 -1.33 -3.74 1.51
CA GLY A 141 -0.85 -2.46 1.01
C GLY A 141 -1.52 -1.98 -0.27
N VAL A 142 -1.94 -2.89 -1.16
CA VAL A 142 -2.64 -2.48 -2.39
C VAL A 142 -4.10 -2.09 -2.16
N LEU A 143 -4.72 -2.53 -1.05
CA LEU A 143 -6.10 -2.14 -0.67
C LEU A 143 -6.12 -1.02 0.36
N TYR A 144 -5.24 -1.11 1.35
CA TYR A 144 -5.21 -0.26 2.53
C TYR A 144 -3.77 0.16 2.85
N PRO A 145 -3.17 1.08 2.08
CA PRO A 145 -1.75 1.42 2.19
C PRO A 145 -1.33 1.84 3.60
N GLN A 146 -2.14 2.67 4.26
CA GLN A 146 -1.86 3.13 5.61
C GLN A 146 -1.93 1.99 6.64
N ALA A 147 -2.93 1.11 6.53
CA ALA A 147 -3.05 -0.05 7.41
C ALA A 147 -1.87 -1.02 7.23
N ALA A 148 -1.33 -1.16 6.04
CA ALA A 148 -0.13 -1.97 5.80
C ALA A 148 1.12 -1.38 6.48
N GLU A 149 1.26 -0.06 6.49
CA GLU A 149 2.35 0.62 7.21
C GLU A 149 2.20 0.42 8.73
N ASP A 150 0.99 0.61 9.26
CA ASP A 150 0.70 0.43 10.66
C ASP A 150 0.90 -1.04 11.10
N TYR A 151 0.48 -2.00 10.29
CA TYR A 151 0.70 -3.43 10.54
C TYR A 151 2.19 -3.78 10.59
N ARG A 152 2.96 -3.30 9.63
CA ARG A 152 4.40 -3.52 9.55
C ARG A 152 5.13 -2.94 10.75
N GLU A 153 4.79 -1.71 11.15
CA GLU A 153 5.44 -1.06 12.28
C GLU A 153 5.02 -1.69 13.61
N ALA A 154 3.75 -2.05 13.78
CA ALA A 154 3.27 -2.77 14.97
C ALA A 154 4.03 -4.09 15.16
N ARG A 155 4.20 -4.88 14.10
CA ARG A 155 4.97 -6.14 14.15
C ARG A 155 6.45 -5.91 14.43
N ARG A 156 7.04 -4.85 13.88
CA ARG A 156 8.43 -4.48 14.16
C ARG A 156 8.62 -4.09 15.63
N ILE A 157 7.72 -3.30 16.20
CA ILE A 157 7.73 -2.94 17.62
C ILE A 157 7.59 -4.20 18.47
N ARG A 158 6.59 -5.04 18.17
CA ARG A 158 6.36 -6.32 18.86
C ARG A 158 7.61 -7.19 18.87
N ALA A 159 8.25 -7.42 17.74
CA ALA A 159 9.47 -8.22 17.63
C ALA A 159 10.62 -7.65 18.47
N ARG A 160 10.76 -6.33 18.50
CA ARG A 160 11.78 -5.63 19.29
C ARG A 160 11.55 -5.78 20.77
N VAL A 161 10.31 -5.61 21.23
CA VAL A 161 9.96 -5.68 22.66
C VAL A 161 10.06 -7.11 23.17
N ILE A 162 9.56 -8.10 22.42
CA ILE A 162 9.68 -9.52 22.82
C ILE A 162 11.15 -9.98 22.82
N GLY A 163 11.98 -9.45 21.92
CA GLY A 163 13.42 -9.80 21.87
C GLY A 163 14.24 -9.23 23.03
N ARG A 164 13.74 -8.24 23.78
CA ARG A 164 14.40 -7.63 24.95
C ARG A 164 14.17 -8.37 26.25
N THR A 165 13.40 -9.44 26.31
CA THR A 165 13.05 -10.10 27.54
C THR A 165 14.28 -10.62 28.30
N ALA A 166 14.39 -10.18 29.57
CA ALA A 166 15.15 -10.76 30.68
C ALA A 166 16.56 -10.21 31.00
N GLY A 167 16.84 -8.94 30.82
CA GLY A 167 18.16 -8.44 31.25
C GLY A 167 18.33 -6.94 31.48
N GLU A 168 17.30 -6.11 31.27
CA GLU A 168 17.51 -4.65 31.24
C GLU A 168 16.85 -3.92 32.44
N GLU A 169 17.56 -2.89 32.93
CA GLU A 169 17.28 -2.10 34.13
C GLU A 169 15.91 -1.38 34.15
N GLU A 170 15.43 -0.96 35.35
CA GLU A 170 14.11 -0.34 35.61
C GLU A 170 13.70 0.80 34.63
N GLY A 171 14.66 1.56 34.09
CA GLY A 171 14.40 2.59 33.07
C GLY A 171 13.94 2.02 31.72
N SER A 172 14.28 0.78 31.40
CA SER A 172 13.93 0.07 30.18
C SER A 172 12.45 -0.39 30.16
N ALA A 173 11.89 -0.70 31.34
CA ALA A 173 10.52 -1.19 31.46
C ALA A 173 9.47 -0.13 31.06
N SER A 174 9.68 1.15 31.41
CA SER A 174 8.78 2.25 31.03
C SER A 174 8.80 2.51 29.52
N VAL A 175 9.99 2.47 28.91
CA VAL A 175 10.15 2.63 27.45
C VAL A 175 9.49 1.46 26.71
N ALA A 176 9.67 0.23 27.20
CA ALA A 176 9.05 -0.95 26.62
C ALA A 176 7.51 -0.88 26.69
N THR A 177 6.96 -0.37 27.80
CA THR A 177 5.49 -0.19 27.95
C THR A 177 4.96 0.84 26.96
N GLU A 178 5.67 1.94 26.71
CA GLU A 178 5.25 2.96 25.73
C GLU A 178 5.34 2.44 24.30
N GLU A 179 6.39 1.68 23.96
CA GLU A 179 6.48 0.98 22.68
C GLU A 179 5.31 -0.01 22.49
N MET A 180 4.95 -0.76 23.50
CA MET A 180 3.79 -1.66 23.47
C MET A 180 2.47 -0.91 23.28
N ARG A 181 2.31 0.27 23.91
CA ARG A 181 1.15 1.15 23.71
C ARG A 181 1.07 1.64 22.26
N GLU A 182 2.21 2.00 21.67
CA GLU A 182 2.26 2.36 20.26
C GLU A 182 1.89 1.18 19.36
N ALA A 183 2.38 -0.03 19.65
CA ALA A 183 2.01 -1.23 18.90
C ALA A 183 0.49 -1.49 18.93
N ILE A 184 -0.15 -1.39 20.10
CA ILE A 184 -1.60 -1.55 20.25
C ILE A 184 -2.36 -0.50 19.42
N ARG A 185 -1.95 0.78 19.46
CA ARG A 185 -2.58 1.83 18.65
C ARG A 185 -2.52 1.53 17.16
N ARG A 186 -1.39 1.04 16.68
CA ARG A 186 -1.21 0.67 15.28
C ARG A 186 -2.02 -0.56 14.89
N TYR A 187 -2.02 -1.61 15.71
CA TYR A 187 -2.89 -2.77 15.49
C TYR A 187 -4.36 -2.37 15.48
N ARG A 188 -4.77 -1.41 16.34
CA ARG A 188 -6.13 -0.87 16.34
C ARG A 188 -6.51 -0.22 15.02
N ALA A 189 -5.65 0.63 14.47
CA ALA A 189 -5.89 1.27 13.18
C ALA A 189 -6.06 0.24 12.05
N VAL A 190 -5.26 -0.84 12.08
CA VAL A 190 -5.41 -1.96 11.13
C VAL A 190 -6.73 -2.69 11.34
N TYR A 191 -7.04 -3.04 12.58
CA TYR A 191 -8.28 -3.73 12.96
C TYR A 191 -9.52 -2.95 12.48
N GLU A 192 -9.62 -1.67 12.85
CA GLU A 192 -10.75 -0.80 12.47
C GLU A 192 -10.90 -0.78 10.94
N ARG A 193 -9.82 -0.62 10.20
CA ARG A 193 -9.85 -0.61 8.74
C ARG A 193 -10.32 -1.94 8.14
N LEU A 194 -9.94 -3.05 8.74
CA LEU A 194 -10.33 -4.39 8.28
C LEU A 194 -11.78 -4.74 8.63
N VAL A 195 -12.33 -4.21 9.71
CA VAL A 195 -13.73 -4.45 10.12
C VAL A 195 -14.71 -3.58 9.32
N GLU A 196 -14.32 -2.35 8.95
CA GLU A 196 -15.16 -1.41 8.19
C GLU A 196 -15.27 -1.76 6.69
N GLY A 197 -14.22 -2.26 6.07
CA GLY A 197 -14.12 -2.52 4.62
C GLY A 197 -14.31 -3.96 4.25
#